data_a5ffe14556460542483de01b1330c199
#
_entry.id   a5ffe14556460542483de01b1330c199
#
_cell.length_a   1.000
_cell.length_b   1.000
_cell.length_c   1.000
_cell.angle_alpha   90.00
_cell.angle_beta   90.00
_cell.angle_gamma   90.00
#
_symmetry.space_group_name_H-M   'P 1'
#
loop_
_entity.id
_entity.type
_entity.pdbx_description
1 polymer ?
#
loop_
_entity_poly.entity_id
_entity_poly.type
_entity_poly.pdbx_seq_one_letter_code
_entity_poly.pdbx_strand_id
1 'polypeptide(L)'
;MYSAILLAGISLSFGLYSLAPGEFPSAEISNGIIKLSLFLPDPERGYYRGTRFDWSGVISQVEYKGHTYFGEWKTTHDPENHDDIVGPVEEFRTRGAALGYHEAKAGEPFVKIGIGLLEKPDEPEYSFSHPYRIIRPGTWEVKSGEDWIEFQQDFAARSGWGYLYTKRVSLAKDRPEFTIAHSFKNTGSKTIETHQYNHNFFIIDGTPIGRNYVLRFPFEVEAKRDLEGIMEAKGNELIFNQDLEEGSLFTELEGFGSDAKDHEIIIENRKTGAGVKIKGDKPLALFYFWTVKTTICPEPYIEFTLAPGEEEKWETSYLLFSD
;
A
#
# COMPACT_ATOMS: atom_id res chain seq x y z
N MET A 1 -26.75 -45.71 30.21
CA MET A 1 -25.58 -44.81 30.00
C MET A 1 -25.84 -44.02 28.73
N TYR A 2 -26.28 -42.79 28.86
CA TYR A 2 -26.48 -41.89 27.73
C TYR A 2 -25.28 -40.94 27.67
N SER A 3 -24.49 -41.02 26.60
CA SER A 3 -23.41 -40.06 26.34
C SER A 3 -24.00 -38.83 25.68
N ALA A 4 -23.87 -37.70 26.34
CA ALA A 4 -24.22 -36.37 25.80
C ALA A 4 -23.02 -35.88 24.95
N ILE A 5 -23.25 -35.68 23.65
CA ILE A 5 -22.31 -35.03 22.74
C ILE A 5 -22.53 -33.52 22.91
N LEU A 6 -21.52 -32.83 23.46
CA LEU A 6 -21.44 -31.38 23.44
C LEU A 6 -21.07 -30.91 22.03
N LEU A 7 -22.02 -30.29 21.32
CA LEU A 7 -21.74 -29.51 20.12
C LEU A 7 -21.22 -28.14 20.56
N ALA A 8 -19.93 -27.89 20.38
CA ALA A 8 -19.36 -26.55 20.49
C ALA A 8 -19.80 -25.73 19.27
N GLY A 9 -20.72 -24.80 19.49
CA GLY A 9 -21.13 -23.84 18.47
C GLY A 9 -20.01 -22.85 18.20
N ILE A 10 -19.45 -22.89 17.00
CA ILE A 10 -18.55 -21.83 16.49
C ILE A 10 -19.46 -20.64 16.14
N SER A 11 -19.40 -19.61 16.97
CA SER A 11 -20.05 -18.32 16.68
C SER A 11 -19.21 -17.57 15.66
N LEU A 12 -19.62 -17.62 14.39
CA LEU A 12 -19.14 -16.70 13.36
C LEU A 12 -19.80 -15.34 13.60
N SER A 13 -19.07 -14.40 14.17
CA SER A 13 -19.49 -13.01 14.20
C SER A 13 -19.31 -12.40 12.81
N PHE A 14 -20.37 -12.42 12.00
CA PHE A 14 -20.44 -11.59 10.80
C PHE A 14 -20.62 -10.14 11.25
N GLY A 15 -19.62 -9.30 11.06
CA GLY A 15 -19.78 -7.84 11.14
C GLY A 15 -20.85 -7.42 10.13
N LEU A 16 -21.90 -6.77 10.58
CA LEU A 16 -22.93 -6.21 9.73
C LEU A 16 -22.36 -4.98 9.02
N TYR A 17 -21.95 -5.16 7.75
CA TYR A 17 -21.61 -4.05 6.88
C TYR A 17 -22.91 -3.39 6.42
N SER A 18 -23.22 -2.21 6.97
CA SER A 18 -24.35 -1.39 6.53
C SER A 18 -23.80 -0.34 5.56
N LEU A 19 -24.26 -0.39 4.32
CA LEU A 19 -23.95 0.62 3.30
C LEU A 19 -25.13 1.55 3.15
N ALA A 20 -24.91 2.87 3.32
CA ALA A 20 -25.81 3.87 2.77
C ALA A 20 -25.70 3.88 1.22
N PRO A 21 -26.78 4.18 0.47
CA PRO A 21 -26.69 4.31 -0.99
C PRO A 21 -25.69 5.40 -1.39
N GLY A 22 -24.64 5.02 -2.12
CA GLY A 22 -23.58 5.94 -2.59
C GLY A 22 -22.27 5.88 -1.80
N GLU A 23 -22.18 5.09 -0.71
CA GLU A 23 -20.92 4.88 0.01
C GLU A 23 -20.14 3.67 -0.51
N PHE A 24 -18.82 3.78 -0.50
CA PHE A 24 -17.93 2.67 -0.84
C PHE A 24 -17.91 1.62 0.28
N PRO A 25 -17.80 0.31 -0.04
CA PRO A 25 -17.60 -0.72 0.96
C PRO A 25 -16.40 -0.38 1.86
N SER A 26 -16.62 -0.32 3.17
CA SER A 26 -15.60 0.11 4.13
C SER A 26 -15.68 -0.68 5.44
N ALA A 27 -14.59 -0.62 6.21
CA ALA A 27 -14.52 -1.15 7.56
C ALA A 27 -13.71 -0.21 8.46
N GLU A 28 -13.86 -0.39 9.76
CA GLU A 28 -13.14 0.35 10.79
C GLU A 28 -12.62 -0.62 11.83
N ILE A 29 -11.37 -0.41 12.28
CA ILE A 29 -10.75 -1.13 13.40
C ILE A 29 -10.20 -0.12 14.40
N SER A 30 -10.21 -0.47 15.70
CA SER A 30 -9.71 0.40 16.76
C SER A 30 -9.13 -0.40 17.91
N ASN A 31 -8.08 0.13 18.54
CA ASN A 31 -7.52 -0.38 19.80
C ASN A 31 -7.81 0.58 20.99
N GLY A 32 -8.67 1.60 20.78
CA GLY A 32 -8.97 2.65 21.75
C GLY A 32 -7.91 3.75 21.84
N ILE A 33 -6.75 3.60 21.19
CA ILE A 33 -5.68 4.62 21.10
C ILE A 33 -5.71 5.27 19.72
N ILE A 34 -5.80 4.45 18.68
CA ILE A 34 -5.96 4.88 17.28
C ILE A 34 -7.23 4.27 16.69
N LYS A 35 -7.75 4.95 15.70
CA LYS A 35 -8.86 4.52 14.88
C LYS A 35 -8.40 4.49 13.43
N LEU A 36 -8.60 3.37 12.73
CA LEU A 36 -8.21 3.16 11.36
C LEU A 36 -9.44 2.80 10.52
N SER A 37 -9.71 3.61 9.50
CA SER A 37 -10.75 3.39 8.51
C SER A 37 -10.14 2.94 7.19
N LEU A 38 -10.79 2.00 6.49
CA LEU A 38 -10.30 1.48 5.23
C LEU A 38 -11.44 1.06 4.30
N PHE A 39 -11.18 1.09 3.00
CA PHE A 39 -12.10 0.59 1.99
C PHE A 39 -11.88 -0.91 1.73
N LEU A 40 -12.97 -1.61 1.44
CA LEU A 40 -12.97 -3.04 1.12
C LEU A 40 -12.88 -3.23 -0.40
N PRO A 41 -12.19 -4.28 -0.87
CA PRO A 41 -12.12 -4.60 -2.29
C PRO A 41 -13.49 -5.06 -2.81
N ASP A 42 -13.97 -4.41 -3.84
CA ASP A 42 -15.21 -4.77 -4.55
C ASP A 42 -15.07 -4.38 -6.02
N PRO A 43 -15.25 -5.32 -6.99
CA PRO A 43 -15.03 -5.04 -8.41
C PRO A 43 -16.06 -4.11 -9.04
N GLU A 44 -17.21 -3.88 -8.39
CA GLU A 44 -18.29 -3.04 -8.90
C GLU A 44 -18.41 -1.71 -8.15
N ARG A 45 -18.20 -1.74 -6.83
CA ARG A 45 -18.43 -0.62 -5.92
C ARG A 45 -17.22 -0.22 -5.09
N GLY A 46 -16.05 -0.84 -5.31
CA GLY A 46 -14.81 -0.52 -4.60
C GLY A 46 -14.40 0.94 -4.81
N TYR A 47 -13.85 1.56 -3.76
CA TYR A 47 -13.27 2.89 -3.83
C TYR A 47 -12.20 2.98 -4.91
N TYR A 48 -11.34 1.97 -5.02
CA TYR A 48 -10.34 1.85 -6.08
C TYR A 48 -10.58 0.59 -6.91
N ARG A 49 -10.68 0.77 -8.24
CA ARG A 49 -10.83 -0.28 -9.25
C ARG A 49 -9.86 -0.12 -10.40
N GLY A 50 -8.84 0.73 -10.22
CA GLY A 50 -7.76 0.92 -11.19
C GLY A 50 -6.87 -0.32 -11.33
N THR A 51 -5.97 -0.28 -12.30
CA THR A 51 -5.12 -1.43 -12.67
C THR A 51 -3.66 -1.28 -12.25
N ARG A 52 -3.35 -0.34 -11.35
CA ARG A 52 -2.01 -0.13 -10.81
C ARG A 52 -1.82 -0.78 -9.46
N PHE A 53 -2.61 -0.38 -8.46
CA PHE A 53 -2.45 -0.77 -7.06
C PHE A 53 -3.31 -1.96 -6.66
N ASP A 54 -2.86 -2.69 -5.63
CA ASP A 54 -3.63 -3.71 -4.94
C ASP A 54 -4.95 -3.14 -4.40
N TRP A 55 -6.03 -3.89 -4.56
CA TRP A 55 -7.35 -3.49 -4.11
C TRP A 55 -7.63 -3.77 -2.64
N SER A 56 -6.79 -4.57 -1.98
CA SER A 56 -7.04 -4.98 -0.60
C SER A 56 -6.77 -3.85 0.40
N GLY A 57 -7.78 -3.56 1.25
CA GLY A 57 -7.62 -2.76 2.45
C GLY A 57 -6.97 -1.39 2.23
N VAL A 58 -7.53 -0.59 1.32
CA VAL A 58 -7.08 0.78 1.06
C VAL A 58 -7.36 1.63 2.30
N ILE A 59 -6.34 1.97 3.07
CA ILE A 59 -6.46 2.76 4.31
C ILE A 59 -6.85 4.19 3.97
N SER A 60 -8.09 4.58 4.30
CA SER A 60 -8.62 5.91 3.99
C SER A 60 -8.22 6.96 5.02
N GLN A 61 -8.11 6.57 6.30
CA GLN A 61 -7.72 7.48 7.38
C GLN A 61 -7.19 6.71 8.59
N VAL A 62 -6.26 7.34 9.29
CA VAL A 62 -5.87 6.96 10.65
C VAL A 62 -5.96 8.19 11.54
N GLU A 63 -6.64 8.06 12.68
CA GLU A 63 -6.83 9.11 13.67
C GLU A 63 -6.08 8.80 14.97
N TYR A 64 -5.32 9.79 15.48
CA TYR A 64 -4.61 9.71 16.74
C TYR A 64 -4.58 11.06 17.44
N LYS A 65 -5.11 11.17 18.68
CA LYS A 65 -5.14 12.40 19.49
C LYS A 65 -5.71 13.64 18.77
N GLY A 66 -6.66 13.44 17.86
CA GLY A 66 -7.24 14.53 17.06
C GLY A 66 -6.49 14.87 15.78
N HIS A 67 -5.36 14.22 15.51
CA HIS A 67 -4.63 14.31 14.26
C HIS A 67 -5.10 13.27 13.25
N THR A 68 -4.98 13.60 11.95
CA THR A 68 -5.29 12.74 10.81
C THR A 68 -4.06 12.55 9.94
N TYR A 69 -3.90 11.38 9.31
CA TYR A 69 -2.65 11.03 8.60
C TYR A 69 -2.83 10.76 7.12
N PHE A 70 -4.04 10.44 6.67
CA PHE A 70 -4.39 10.16 5.28
C PHE A 70 -5.64 10.92 4.86
N GLY A 71 -6.07 10.77 3.63
CA GLY A 71 -7.26 11.38 3.07
C GLY A 71 -7.18 11.55 1.56
N GLU A 72 -8.20 12.14 0.97
CA GLU A 72 -8.22 12.43 -0.45
C GLU A 72 -7.27 13.58 -0.78
N TRP A 73 -6.34 13.34 -1.72
CA TRP A 73 -5.36 14.33 -2.17
C TRP A 73 -5.77 15.00 -3.49
N LYS A 74 -6.79 14.44 -4.16
CA LYS A 74 -7.45 15.02 -5.35
C LYS A 74 -8.78 15.68 -4.95
N THR A 75 -9.25 16.60 -5.77
CA THR A 75 -10.53 17.32 -5.56
C THR A 75 -11.74 16.56 -6.08
N THR A 76 -11.53 15.59 -6.95
CA THR A 76 -12.54 14.70 -7.53
C THR A 76 -12.01 13.29 -7.50
N HIS A 77 -12.92 12.31 -7.32
CA HIS A 77 -12.55 10.89 -7.26
C HIS A 77 -13.06 10.13 -8.48
N ASP A 78 -12.14 9.41 -9.14
CA ASP A 78 -12.44 8.45 -10.21
C ASP A 78 -11.86 7.08 -9.83
N PRO A 79 -12.70 6.09 -9.45
CA PRO A 79 -12.25 4.77 -9.01
C PRO A 79 -11.39 4.01 -10.03
N GLU A 80 -11.46 4.34 -11.32
CA GLU A 80 -10.73 3.65 -12.39
C GLU A 80 -9.43 4.36 -12.77
N ASN A 81 -9.20 5.56 -12.26
CA ASN A 81 -7.94 6.28 -12.48
C ASN A 81 -6.81 5.62 -11.71
N HIS A 82 -5.67 5.41 -12.39
CA HIS A 82 -4.53 4.64 -11.88
C HIS A 82 -3.92 5.16 -10.58
N ASP A 83 -4.00 6.46 -10.28
CA ASP A 83 -3.42 7.11 -9.10
C ASP A 83 -4.46 7.79 -8.20
N ASP A 84 -5.76 7.59 -8.45
CA ASP A 84 -6.82 8.14 -7.62
C ASP A 84 -7.17 7.18 -6.47
N ILE A 85 -6.28 7.14 -5.50
CA ILE A 85 -6.30 6.24 -4.35
C ILE A 85 -5.71 6.98 -3.14
N VAL A 86 -5.90 6.44 -1.95
CA VAL A 86 -5.47 7.03 -0.67
C VAL A 86 -4.67 6.04 0.16
N GLY A 87 -3.95 6.54 1.16
CA GLY A 87 -3.25 5.76 2.19
C GLY A 87 -1.98 5.08 1.72
N PRO A 88 -1.38 4.20 2.53
CA PRO A 88 -0.36 3.29 2.07
C PRO A 88 -1.03 2.19 1.26
N VAL A 89 -0.65 2.08 -0.01
CA VAL A 89 -1.18 1.09 -0.95
C VAL A 89 -0.05 0.36 -1.64
N GLU A 90 -0.22 -0.94 -1.85
CA GLU A 90 0.79 -1.78 -2.44
C GLU A 90 0.73 -1.76 -3.96
N GLU A 91 1.91 -1.71 -4.59
CA GLU A 91 2.07 -2.06 -5.98
C GLU A 91 3.11 -3.18 -6.11
N PHE A 92 2.81 -4.17 -6.92
CA PHE A 92 3.74 -5.23 -7.32
C PHE A 92 4.22 -4.98 -8.75
N ARG A 93 5.56 -4.96 -8.94
CA ARG A 93 6.21 -4.76 -10.24
C ARG A 93 7.10 -5.94 -10.58
N THR A 94 6.63 -6.79 -11.45
CA THR A 94 7.37 -7.97 -11.93
C THR A 94 8.20 -7.57 -13.14
N ARG A 95 9.53 -7.50 -12.95
CA ARG A 95 10.48 -7.05 -14.01
C ARG A 95 10.06 -5.71 -14.64
N GLY A 96 9.60 -4.77 -13.81
CA GLY A 96 9.13 -3.47 -14.26
C GLY A 96 7.72 -3.45 -14.86
N ALA A 97 7.04 -4.61 -14.97
CA ALA A 97 5.71 -4.76 -15.55
C ALA A 97 4.76 -5.52 -14.60
N ALA A 98 4.06 -6.53 -15.10
CA ALA A 98 3.20 -7.45 -14.39
C ALA A 98 3.49 -8.89 -14.82
N LEU A 99 3.02 -9.87 -14.04
CA LEU A 99 3.26 -11.31 -14.31
C LEU A 99 2.76 -11.71 -15.70
N GLY A 100 3.68 -12.14 -16.54
CA GLY A 100 3.39 -12.61 -17.89
C GLY A 100 3.16 -11.52 -18.95
N TYR A 101 3.30 -10.23 -18.62
CA TYR A 101 3.08 -9.16 -19.60
C TYR A 101 4.01 -9.28 -20.82
N HIS A 102 5.30 -9.52 -20.62
CA HIS A 102 6.27 -9.64 -21.72
C HIS A 102 6.11 -10.93 -22.53
N GLU A 103 5.44 -11.94 -21.98
CA GLU A 103 5.16 -13.22 -22.64
C GLU A 103 3.87 -13.19 -23.45
N ALA A 104 2.89 -12.37 -23.04
CA ALA A 104 1.59 -12.25 -23.67
C ALA A 104 1.70 -11.47 -24.99
N LYS A 105 0.90 -11.85 -25.98
CA LYS A 105 0.64 -11.08 -27.21
C LYS A 105 -0.54 -10.13 -26.97
N ALA A 106 -0.70 -9.15 -27.86
CA ALA A 106 -1.88 -8.31 -27.87
C ALA A 106 -3.18 -9.13 -27.85
N GLY A 107 -4.11 -8.77 -26.97
CA GLY A 107 -5.35 -9.49 -26.71
C GLY A 107 -5.22 -10.71 -25.78
N GLU A 108 -3.99 -11.17 -25.46
CA GLU A 108 -3.79 -12.26 -24.51
C GLU A 108 -3.75 -11.75 -23.06
N PRO A 109 -4.07 -12.63 -22.08
CA PRO A 109 -4.12 -12.23 -20.69
C PRO A 109 -2.74 -12.20 -20.02
N PHE A 110 -2.56 -11.26 -19.07
CA PHE A 110 -1.48 -11.22 -18.09
C PHE A 110 -2.07 -11.04 -16.68
N VAL A 111 -1.27 -11.22 -15.64
CA VAL A 111 -1.73 -11.17 -14.24
C VAL A 111 -1.13 -9.96 -13.53
N LYS A 112 -1.99 -9.11 -12.95
CA LYS A 112 -1.57 -8.08 -11.99
C LYS A 112 -1.92 -8.56 -10.58
N ILE A 113 -0.89 -8.71 -9.74
CA ILE A 113 -1.04 -9.14 -8.34
C ILE A 113 -1.93 -8.13 -7.60
N GLY A 114 -2.85 -8.64 -6.77
CA GLY A 114 -3.81 -7.83 -6.02
C GLY A 114 -5.01 -7.33 -6.84
N ILE A 115 -5.03 -7.54 -8.17
CA ILE A 115 -6.10 -7.08 -9.06
C ILE A 115 -6.76 -8.26 -9.76
N GLY A 116 -5.99 -9.01 -10.59
CA GLY A 116 -6.55 -10.14 -11.33
C GLY A 116 -5.95 -10.33 -12.71
N LEU A 117 -6.77 -10.83 -13.64
CA LEU A 117 -6.41 -11.10 -15.03
C LEU A 117 -6.76 -9.91 -15.91
N LEU A 118 -5.77 -9.35 -16.56
CA LEU A 118 -5.87 -8.17 -17.42
C LEU A 118 -5.55 -8.54 -18.87
N GLU A 119 -6.05 -7.79 -19.82
CA GLU A 119 -5.76 -7.93 -21.25
C GLU A 119 -4.59 -7.05 -21.65
N LYS A 120 -3.61 -7.63 -22.34
CA LYS A 120 -2.52 -6.88 -22.94
C LYS A 120 -3.02 -6.11 -24.16
N PRO A 121 -2.83 -4.78 -24.20
CA PRO A 121 -3.15 -3.97 -25.38
C PRO A 121 -2.15 -4.22 -26.50
N ASP A 122 -2.32 -3.53 -27.63
CA ASP A 122 -1.37 -3.63 -28.77
C ASP A 122 -0.05 -2.89 -28.52
N GLU A 123 0.04 -2.10 -27.43
CA GLU A 123 1.28 -1.44 -27.01
C GLU A 123 2.28 -2.45 -26.47
N PRO A 124 3.54 -2.42 -26.96
CA PRO A 124 4.56 -3.40 -26.55
C PRO A 124 5.04 -3.21 -25.11
N GLU A 125 5.09 -1.95 -24.65
CA GLU A 125 5.61 -1.60 -23.33
C GLU A 125 4.50 -1.51 -22.28
N TYR A 126 4.81 -1.99 -21.08
CA TYR A 126 3.94 -1.86 -19.94
C TYR A 126 3.95 -0.41 -19.42
N SER A 127 2.76 0.13 -19.17
CA SER A 127 2.61 1.40 -18.46
C SER A 127 1.72 1.23 -17.24
N PHE A 128 2.20 1.60 -16.05
CA PHE A 128 1.41 1.54 -14.83
C PHE A 128 0.19 2.48 -14.86
N SER A 129 0.22 3.51 -15.71
CA SER A 129 -0.87 4.47 -15.86
C SER A 129 -1.90 4.08 -16.94
N HIS A 130 -1.64 3.02 -17.71
CA HIS A 130 -2.58 2.55 -18.73
C HIS A 130 -3.80 1.87 -18.05
N PRO A 131 -5.05 2.25 -18.41
CA PRO A 131 -6.24 1.60 -17.86
C PRO A 131 -6.49 0.28 -18.59
N TYR A 132 -5.83 -0.79 -18.15
CA TYR A 132 -5.97 -2.11 -18.76
C TYR A 132 -7.39 -2.67 -18.60
N ARG A 133 -7.91 -3.33 -19.63
CA ARG A 133 -9.19 -4.04 -19.53
C ARG A 133 -9.06 -5.24 -18.57
N ILE A 134 -9.88 -5.25 -17.52
CA ILE A 134 -9.97 -6.37 -16.59
C ILE A 134 -10.80 -7.48 -17.20
N ILE A 135 -10.18 -8.65 -17.45
CA ILE A 135 -10.86 -9.85 -17.95
C ILE A 135 -11.57 -10.58 -16.80
N ARG A 136 -10.89 -10.69 -15.67
CA ARG A 136 -11.38 -11.36 -14.47
C ARG A 136 -10.73 -10.74 -13.22
N PRO A 137 -11.50 -10.03 -12.41
CA PRO A 137 -10.98 -9.55 -11.12
C PRO A 137 -10.66 -10.73 -10.21
N GLY A 138 -9.72 -10.52 -9.30
CA GLY A 138 -9.45 -11.45 -8.22
C GLY A 138 -10.57 -11.42 -7.19
N THR A 139 -10.78 -12.54 -6.52
CA THR A 139 -11.75 -12.65 -5.42
C THR A 139 -11.02 -12.54 -4.09
N TRP A 140 -11.55 -11.75 -3.20
CA TRP A 140 -11.00 -11.54 -1.87
C TRP A 140 -11.86 -12.20 -0.79
N GLU A 141 -11.22 -12.97 0.08
CA GLU A 141 -11.77 -13.36 1.37
C GLU A 141 -11.36 -12.32 2.40
N VAL A 142 -12.32 -11.79 3.16
CA VAL A 142 -12.07 -10.75 4.17
C VAL A 142 -12.49 -11.27 5.53
N LYS A 143 -11.60 -11.17 6.52
CA LYS A 143 -11.83 -11.51 7.93
C LYS A 143 -11.43 -10.33 8.79
N SER A 144 -12.17 -10.06 9.87
CA SER A 144 -11.86 -8.96 10.78
C SER A 144 -12.12 -9.31 12.24
N GLY A 145 -11.40 -8.63 13.12
CA GLY A 145 -11.65 -8.53 14.55
C GLY A 145 -11.83 -7.07 14.95
N GLU A 146 -11.70 -6.78 16.22
CA GLU A 146 -11.82 -5.43 16.77
C GLU A 146 -10.62 -4.54 16.38
N ASP A 147 -9.42 -5.12 16.41
CA ASP A 147 -8.12 -4.46 16.21
C ASP A 147 -7.33 -4.97 14.99
N TRP A 148 -7.97 -5.73 14.09
CA TRP A 148 -7.34 -6.24 12.89
C TRP A 148 -8.33 -6.55 11.77
N ILE A 149 -7.83 -6.53 10.53
CA ILE A 149 -8.53 -7.00 9.34
C ILE A 149 -7.54 -7.69 8.40
N GLU A 150 -7.98 -8.79 7.76
CA GLU A 150 -7.18 -9.63 6.88
C GLU A 150 -7.89 -9.84 5.56
N PHE A 151 -7.12 -9.74 4.50
CA PHE A 151 -7.52 -9.95 3.12
C PHE A 151 -6.74 -11.10 2.54
N GLN A 152 -7.40 -12.05 1.88
CA GLN A 152 -6.75 -13.16 1.20
C GLN A 152 -7.25 -13.27 -0.23
N GLN A 153 -6.31 -13.44 -1.16
CA GLN A 153 -6.59 -13.69 -2.56
C GLN A 153 -5.85 -14.95 -3.02
N ASP A 154 -6.60 -15.98 -3.41
CA ASP A 154 -6.07 -17.16 -4.10
C ASP A 154 -6.33 -17.00 -5.59
N PHE A 155 -5.27 -16.87 -6.36
CA PHE A 155 -5.36 -16.56 -7.78
C PHE A 155 -4.53 -17.53 -8.63
N ALA A 156 -5.17 -18.08 -9.66
CA ALA A 156 -4.50 -18.92 -10.64
C ALA A 156 -4.91 -18.57 -12.07
N ALA A 157 -3.95 -18.50 -12.96
CA ALA A 157 -4.12 -18.28 -14.40
C ALA A 157 -3.69 -19.52 -15.23
N ARG A 158 -4.35 -19.71 -16.37
CA ARG A 158 -4.00 -20.81 -17.30
C ARG A 158 -2.57 -20.72 -17.85
N SER A 159 -1.98 -19.53 -17.83
CA SER A 159 -0.59 -19.27 -18.24
C SER A 159 0.47 -19.85 -17.29
N GLY A 160 0.05 -20.46 -16.17
CA GLY A 160 0.93 -21.05 -15.16
C GLY A 160 1.32 -20.09 -14.05
N TRP A 161 0.90 -18.84 -14.07
CA TRP A 161 1.02 -17.91 -12.97
C TRP A 161 -0.05 -18.18 -11.91
N GLY A 162 0.33 -18.19 -10.64
CA GLY A 162 -0.59 -18.39 -9.54
C GLY A 162 0.05 -17.97 -8.22
N TYR A 163 -0.77 -17.48 -7.29
CA TYR A 163 -0.32 -17.06 -5.97
C TYR A 163 -1.44 -17.16 -4.93
N LEU A 164 -1.03 -17.34 -3.68
CA LEU A 164 -1.85 -17.09 -2.52
C LEU A 164 -1.25 -15.88 -1.82
N TYR A 165 -2.01 -14.78 -1.79
CA TYR A 165 -1.61 -13.52 -1.19
C TYR A 165 -2.50 -13.21 0.00
N THR A 166 -1.87 -12.92 1.16
CA THR A 166 -2.55 -12.48 2.37
C THR A 166 -1.96 -11.15 2.82
N LYS A 167 -2.83 -10.18 3.07
CA LYS A 167 -2.52 -8.88 3.69
C LYS A 167 -3.31 -8.75 4.97
N ARG A 168 -2.64 -8.41 6.07
CA ARG A 168 -3.25 -8.20 7.37
C ARG A 168 -2.86 -6.85 7.93
N VAL A 169 -3.85 -6.03 8.22
CA VAL A 169 -3.69 -4.77 8.96
C VAL A 169 -4.06 -5.04 10.41
N SER A 170 -3.18 -4.72 11.36
CA SER A 170 -3.42 -4.93 12.79
C SER A 170 -2.90 -3.76 13.61
N LEU A 171 -3.61 -3.46 14.72
CA LEU A 171 -3.26 -2.39 15.64
C LEU A 171 -2.52 -2.95 16.85
N ALA A 172 -1.46 -2.27 17.28
CA ALA A 172 -0.75 -2.62 18.52
C ALA A 172 -1.65 -2.35 19.73
N LYS A 173 -1.60 -3.21 20.76
CA LYS A 173 -2.51 -3.13 21.92
C LYS A 173 -2.30 -1.90 22.81
N ASP A 174 -1.07 -1.42 22.93
CA ASP A 174 -0.63 -0.47 23.96
C ASP A 174 0.04 0.80 23.43
N ARG A 175 0.05 0.98 22.11
CA ARG A 175 0.69 2.14 21.48
C ARG A 175 -0.01 2.53 20.17
N PRO A 176 0.18 3.77 19.69
CA PRO A 176 -0.43 4.28 18.47
C PRO A 176 0.30 3.75 17.22
N GLU A 177 0.24 2.45 16.98
CA GLU A 177 0.93 1.80 15.88
C GLU A 177 -0.02 0.84 15.16
N PHE A 178 0.06 0.83 13.85
CA PHE A 178 -0.50 -0.23 13.02
C PHE A 178 0.59 -0.90 12.18
N THR A 179 0.37 -2.17 11.87
CA THR A 179 1.27 -2.97 11.05
C THR A 179 0.49 -3.52 9.85
N ILE A 180 1.09 -3.47 8.67
CA ILE A 180 0.63 -4.16 7.47
C ILE A 180 1.58 -5.34 7.26
N ALA A 181 1.10 -6.55 7.55
CA ALA A 181 1.85 -7.79 7.39
C ALA A 181 1.37 -8.54 6.15
N HIS A 182 2.30 -9.09 5.41
CA HIS A 182 2.05 -9.79 4.16
C HIS A 182 2.59 -11.22 4.20
N SER A 183 1.90 -12.10 3.49
CA SER A 183 2.39 -13.42 3.08
C SER A 183 2.05 -13.63 1.62
N PHE A 184 3.05 -13.99 0.82
CA PHE A 184 2.90 -14.23 -0.60
C PHE A 184 3.53 -15.56 -0.97
N LYS A 185 2.70 -16.52 -1.37
CA LYS A 185 3.12 -17.84 -1.80
C LYS A 185 2.93 -18.02 -3.29
N ASN A 186 3.97 -18.46 -3.97
CA ASN A 186 3.89 -18.86 -5.37
C ASN A 186 3.19 -20.22 -5.48
N THR A 187 1.93 -20.26 -5.94
CA THR A 187 1.16 -21.49 -6.18
C THR A 187 1.16 -21.89 -7.66
N GLY A 188 1.82 -21.11 -8.51
CA GLY A 188 1.97 -21.38 -9.94
C GLY A 188 3.09 -22.37 -10.28
N SER A 189 3.37 -22.48 -11.56
CA SER A 189 4.45 -23.34 -12.11
C SER A 189 5.67 -22.54 -12.60
N LYS A 190 5.65 -21.21 -12.52
CA LYS A 190 6.71 -20.29 -12.97
C LYS A 190 7.29 -19.56 -11.78
N THR A 191 8.59 -19.26 -11.82
CA THR A 191 9.25 -18.43 -10.83
C THR A 191 8.71 -16.99 -10.88
N ILE A 192 8.33 -16.43 -9.73
CA ILE A 192 7.88 -15.05 -9.58
C ILE A 192 9.06 -14.21 -9.06
N GLU A 193 9.48 -13.24 -9.85
CA GLU A 193 10.46 -12.20 -9.46
C GLU A 193 9.72 -10.88 -9.42
N THR A 194 9.66 -10.22 -8.26
CA THR A 194 8.88 -8.98 -8.13
C THR A 194 9.52 -8.01 -7.14
N HIS A 195 9.33 -6.73 -7.41
CA HIS A 195 9.40 -5.68 -6.40
C HIS A 195 8.00 -5.47 -5.82
N GLN A 196 7.96 -5.16 -4.54
CA GLN A 196 6.76 -4.65 -3.87
C GLN A 196 7.13 -3.37 -3.13
N TYR A 197 6.23 -2.40 -3.14
CA TYR A 197 6.38 -1.18 -2.35
C TYR A 197 5.03 -0.67 -1.88
N ASN A 198 5.07 0.12 -0.81
CA ASN A 198 3.93 0.88 -0.36
C ASN A 198 4.06 2.31 -0.88
N HIS A 199 3.11 2.72 -1.73
CA HIS A 199 2.97 4.11 -2.13
C HIS A 199 2.22 4.85 -1.00
N ASN A 200 2.98 5.61 -0.22
CA ASN A 200 2.47 6.22 1.00
C ASN A 200 1.91 7.62 0.72
N PHE A 201 0.60 7.77 0.53
CA PHE A 201 -0.05 9.06 0.31
C PHE A 201 -0.37 9.76 1.63
N PHE A 202 0.64 10.34 2.31
CA PHE A 202 0.41 11.04 3.56
C PHE A 202 -0.15 12.43 3.37
N ILE A 203 -1.16 12.77 4.19
CA ILE A 203 -1.79 14.09 4.30
C ILE A 203 -1.99 14.38 5.79
N ILE A 204 -0.93 14.81 6.48
CA ILE A 204 -1.01 15.00 7.93
C ILE A 204 -1.77 16.28 8.23
N ASP A 205 -2.94 16.15 8.90
CA ASP A 205 -3.85 17.22 9.30
C ASP A 205 -4.35 18.11 8.15
N GLY A 206 -4.43 17.56 6.93
CA GLY A 206 -4.85 18.34 5.76
C GLY A 206 -3.92 19.52 5.43
N THR A 207 -2.71 19.54 5.99
CA THR A 207 -1.76 20.65 5.78
C THR A 207 -1.10 20.51 4.41
N PRO A 208 -1.06 21.56 3.58
CA PRO A 208 -0.32 21.54 2.32
C PRO A 208 1.16 21.22 2.52
N ILE A 209 1.73 20.49 1.56
CA ILE A 209 3.13 20.08 1.58
C ILE A 209 4.05 21.25 1.32
N GLY A 210 5.09 21.39 2.12
CA GLY A 210 6.06 22.47 2.07
C GLY A 210 6.95 22.53 3.31
N ARG A 211 7.42 23.72 3.68
CA ARG A 211 8.42 24.00 4.73
C ARG A 211 8.13 23.39 6.09
N ASN A 212 6.88 23.05 6.36
CA ASN A 212 6.47 22.41 7.62
C ASN A 212 6.76 20.91 7.64
N TYR A 213 7.05 20.30 6.50
CA TYR A 213 7.33 18.87 6.41
C TYR A 213 8.83 18.60 6.41
N VAL A 214 9.22 17.52 7.08
CA VAL A 214 10.57 16.98 7.04
C VAL A 214 10.48 15.44 7.01
N LEU A 215 11.36 14.82 6.22
CA LEU A 215 11.60 13.39 6.28
C LEU A 215 12.97 13.16 6.88
N ARG A 216 13.09 12.11 7.73
CA ARG A 216 14.37 11.68 8.31
C ARG A 216 14.58 10.19 8.04
N PHE A 217 15.84 9.86 7.83
CA PHE A 217 16.31 8.51 7.49
C PHE A 217 17.41 8.09 8.48
N PRO A 218 17.69 6.79 8.65
CA PRO A 218 18.81 6.33 9.48
C PRO A 218 20.18 6.43 8.76
N PHE A 219 20.23 6.97 7.54
CA PHE A 219 21.41 7.10 6.69
C PHE A 219 21.52 8.53 6.12
N GLU A 220 22.68 8.91 5.61
CA GLU A 220 22.84 10.14 4.83
C GLU A 220 22.14 9.96 3.49
N VAL A 221 21.12 10.78 3.24
CA VAL A 221 20.25 10.65 2.07
C VAL A 221 20.78 11.48 0.92
N GLU A 222 20.78 10.90 -0.28
CA GLU A 222 21.12 11.57 -1.54
C GLU A 222 19.94 11.49 -2.50
N ALA A 223 19.62 12.60 -3.17
CA ALA A 223 18.61 12.66 -4.21
C ALA A 223 19.30 12.59 -5.60
N LYS A 224 18.91 11.63 -6.44
CA LYS A 224 19.49 11.49 -7.78
C LYS A 224 19.08 12.57 -8.77
N ARG A 225 17.93 13.21 -8.55
CA ARG A 225 17.44 14.30 -9.40
C ARG A 225 17.54 15.63 -8.70
N ASP A 226 17.68 16.68 -9.48
CA ASP A 226 17.51 18.03 -8.98
C ASP A 226 16.10 18.22 -8.39
N LEU A 227 16.05 18.72 -7.16
CA LEU A 227 14.82 19.01 -6.42
C LEU A 227 14.38 20.47 -6.63
N GLU A 228 14.84 21.10 -7.72
CA GLU A 228 14.40 22.41 -8.22
C GLU A 228 14.52 23.56 -7.20
N GLY A 229 15.41 23.39 -6.21
CA GLY A 229 15.56 24.35 -5.11
C GLY A 229 14.34 24.38 -4.15
N ILE A 230 13.30 23.56 -4.42
CA ILE A 230 12.11 23.43 -3.56
C ILE A 230 12.44 22.56 -2.35
N MET A 231 13.23 21.52 -2.55
CA MET A 231 13.72 20.64 -1.48
C MET A 231 15.24 20.51 -1.55
N GLU A 232 15.84 20.02 -0.47
CA GLU A 232 17.23 19.60 -0.42
C GLU A 232 17.42 18.37 0.47
N ALA A 233 18.39 17.52 0.09
CA ALA A 233 18.92 16.46 0.93
C ALA A 233 20.07 17.05 1.78
N LYS A 234 19.99 16.93 3.11
CA LYS A 234 20.95 17.48 4.04
C LYS A 234 21.23 16.52 5.19
N GLY A 235 22.38 15.85 5.12
CA GLY A 235 22.69 14.77 6.05
C GLY A 235 21.66 13.66 5.93
N ASN A 236 20.97 13.36 7.00
CA ASN A 236 19.92 12.34 7.02
C ASN A 236 18.49 12.90 6.90
N GLU A 237 18.34 14.14 6.44
CA GLU A 237 17.05 14.79 6.27
C GLU A 237 16.79 15.16 4.80
N LEU A 238 15.51 15.06 4.40
CA LEU A 238 14.98 15.67 3.20
C LEU A 238 14.03 16.78 3.64
N ILE A 239 14.38 18.04 3.33
CA ILE A 239 13.70 19.23 3.84
C ILE A 239 13.18 20.12 2.71
N PHE A 240 12.07 20.82 2.96
CA PHE A 240 11.52 21.81 2.05
C PHE A 240 12.07 23.19 2.34
N ASN A 241 12.67 23.85 1.34
CA ASN A 241 13.12 25.24 1.40
C ASN A 241 11.97 26.21 1.13
N GLN A 242 10.93 25.75 0.44
CA GLN A 242 9.72 26.53 0.12
C GLN A 242 8.50 25.63 0.05
N ASP A 243 7.31 26.25 0.05
CA ASP A 243 6.07 25.51 -0.08
C ASP A 243 5.88 25.05 -1.53
N LEU A 244 5.31 23.85 -1.72
CA LEU A 244 5.03 23.30 -3.03
C LEU A 244 3.68 23.81 -3.54
N GLU A 245 3.69 24.85 -4.38
CA GLU A 245 2.46 25.49 -4.84
C GLU A 245 1.82 24.78 -6.02
N GLU A 246 2.62 24.32 -6.99
CA GLU A 246 2.19 23.64 -8.21
C GLU A 246 3.20 22.57 -8.63
N GLY A 247 2.77 21.65 -9.52
CA GLY A 247 3.62 20.59 -10.06
C GLY A 247 3.85 19.42 -9.11
N SER A 248 4.86 18.64 -9.40
CA SER A 248 5.27 17.48 -8.60
C SER A 248 6.78 17.38 -8.55
N LEU A 249 7.33 16.89 -7.46
CA LEU A 249 8.73 16.47 -7.37
C LEU A 249 8.81 14.96 -7.37
N PHE A 250 9.78 14.43 -8.06
CA PHE A 250 10.07 13.00 -8.11
C PHE A 250 11.58 12.76 -8.17
N THR A 251 12.09 11.93 -7.28
CA THR A 251 13.49 11.50 -7.29
C THR A 251 13.64 10.07 -6.81
N GLU A 252 14.69 9.40 -7.20
CA GLU A 252 15.22 8.23 -6.51
C GLU A 252 16.11 8.72 -5.37
N LEU A 253 16.00 8.07 -4.21
CA LEU A 253 16.83 8.33 -3.04
C LEU A 253 17.88 7.24 -2.90
N GLU A 254 19.09 7.62 -2.52
CA GLU A 254 20.22 6.75 -2.23
C GLU A 254 20.82 7.02 -0.86
N GLY A 255 21.82 6.23 -0.46
CA GLY A 255 22.52 6.32 0.82
C GLY A 255 22.23 5.15 1.75
N PHE A 256 21.18 4.37 1.50
CA PHE A 256 20.86 3.16 2.27
C PHE A 256 21.78 1.99 1.92
N GLY A 257 22.02 1.12 2.90
CA GLY A 257 22.78 -0.13 2.73
C GLY A 257 21.85 -1.33 2.49
N SER A 258 22.41 -2.53 2.71
CA SER A 258 21.73 -3.81 2.52
C SER A 258 21.08 -4.37 3.81
N ASP A 259 20.91 -3.55 4.84
CA ASP A 259 20.36 -3.96 6.13
C ASP A 259 18.94 -3.43 6.28
N ALA A 260 18.02 -4.25 6.81
CA ALA A 260 16.63 -3.84 7.06
C ALA A 260 16.49 -2.63 8.00
N LYS A 261 17.53 -2.32 8.83
CA LYS A 261 17.54 -1.11 9.67
C LYS A 261 17.43 0.19 8.87
N ASP A 262 17.87 0.17 7.62
CA ASP A 262 17.80 1.33 6.73
C ASP A 262 16.38 1.53 6.14
N HIS A 263 15.50 0.53 6.28
CA HIS A 263 14.08 0.66 5.95
C HIS A 263 13.31 1.31 7.09
N GLU A 264 13.74 2.52 7.46
CA GLU A 264 13.08 3.37 8.45
C GLU A 264 12.95 4.80 7.90
N ILE A 265 11.76 5.39 8.03
CA ILE A 265 11.44 6.73 7.55
C ILE A 265 10.61 7.43 8.63
N ILE A 266 10.97 8.65 8.98
CA ILE A 266 10.15 9.51 9.84
C ILE A 266 9.63 10.65 8.98
N ILE A 267 8.32 10.90 9.00
CA ILE A 267 7.68 12.06 8.40
C ILE A 267 7.07 12.87 9.53
N GLU A 268 7.39 14.14 9.58
CA GLU A 268 6.88 15.07 10.59
C GLU A 268 6.27 16.29 9.92
N ASN A 269 5.08 16.69 10.37
CA ASN A 269 4.48 17.97 10.11
C ASN A 269 4.77 18.89 11.30
N ARG A 270 5.83 19.69 11.20
CA ARG A 270 6.27 20.61 12.27
C ARG A 270 5.26 21.69 12.63
N LYS A 271 4.27 21.94 11.77
CA LYS A 271 3.21 22.92 12.06
C LYS A 271 2.23 22.40 13.11
N THR A 272 1.96 21.11 13.10
CA THR A 272 0.98 20.49 14.00
C THR A 272 1.62 19.62 15.07
N GLY A 273 2.92 19.31 14.96
CA GLY A 273 3.65 18.40 15.85
C GLY A 273 3.31 16.91 15.60
N ALA A 274 2.48 16.62 14.60
CA ALA A 274 2.09 15.25 14.26
C ALA A 274 3.07 14.63 13.26
N GLY A 275 3.32 13.33 13.41
CA GLY A 275 4.17 12.60 12.49
C GLY A 275 4.00 11.09 12.55
N VAL A 276 4.72 10.41 11.69
CA VAL A 276 4.71 8.95 11.59
C VAL A 276 6.13 8.42 11.38
N LYS A 277 6.44 7.34 12.08
CA LYS A 277 7.64 6.54 11.85
C LYS A 277 7.24 5.27 11.13
N ILE A 278 7.74 5.07 9.93
CA ILE A 278 7.56 3.89 9.09
C ILE A 278 8.78 2.98 9.28
N LYS A 279 8.57 1.69 9.44
CA LYS A 279 9.65 0.72 9.53
C LYS A 279 9.27 -0.58 8.84
N GLY A 280 10.06 -0.99 7.84
CA GLY A 280 9.99 -2.32 7.23
C GLY A 280 10.97 -3.31 7.84
N ASP A 281 10.68 -4.60 7.70
CA ASP A 281 11.51 -5.72 8.18
C ASP A 281 12.44 -6.31 7.11
N LYS A 282 12.38 -5.79 5.88
CA LYS A 282 13.25 -6.19 4.75
C LYS A 282 14.17 -5.07 4.33
N PRO A 283 15.37 -5.39 3.79
CA PRO A 283 16.23 -4.40 3.18
C PRO A 283 15.53 -3.67 2.03
N LEU A 284 15.93 -2.41 1.81
CA LEU A 284 15.51 -1.64 0.65
C LEU A 284 16.21 -2.17 -0.62
N ALA A 285 15.43 -2.39 -1.68
CA ALA A 285 15.94 -2.67 -3.02
C ALA A 285 16.06 -1.38 -3.86
N LEU A 286 15.05 -0.50 -3.74
CA LEU A 286 14.97 0.82 -4.37
C LEU A 286 14.24 1.75 -3.41
N PHE A 287 14.44 3.05 -3.58
CA PHE A 287 13.67 4.03 -2.82
C PHE A 287 13.32 5.22 -3.71
N TYR A 288 12.03 5.40 -4.00
CA TYR A 288 11.54 6.58 -4.69
C TYR A 288 10.82 7.53 -3.74
N PHE A 289 10.87 8.80 -4.07
CA PHE A 289 10.14 9.86 -3.41
C PHE A 289 9.35 10.64 -4.43
N TRP A 290 8.06 10.81 -4.18
CA TRP A 290 7.17 11.63 -4.96
C TRP A 290 6.32 12.52 -4.06
N THR A 291 6.03 13.74 -4.51
CA THR A 291 5.16 14.66 -3.77
C THR A 291 4.51 15.67 -4.71
N VAL A 292 3.31 16.10 -4.31
CA VAL A 292 2.57 17.24 -4.84
C VAL A 292 2.11 18.11 -3.66
N LYS A 293 1.51 19.28 -3.93
CA LYS A 293 1.00 20.18 -2.89
C LYS A 293 0.13 19.51 -1.83
N THR A 294 -0.60 18.47 -2.17
CA THR A 294 -1.62 17.84 -1.34
C THR A 294 -1.21 16.54 -0.69
N THR A 295 -0.10 15.93 -1.09
CA THR A 295 0.37 14.65 -0.49
C THR A 295 1.86 14.46 -0.63
N ILE A 296 2.46 13.72 0.33
CA ILE A 296 3.87 13.36 0.37
C ILE A 296 4.02 11.85 0.43
N CYS A 297 4.80 11.29 -0.50
CA CYS A 297 4.85 9.85 -0.78
C CYS A 297 6.28 9.32 -0.80
N PRO A 298 6.85 8.88 0.31
CA PRO A 298 8.02 8.00 0.27
C PRO A 298 7.59 6.60 -0.19
N GLU A 299 8.35 6.03 -1.11
CA GLU A 299 8.06 4.76 -1.77
C GLU A 299 9.23 3.77 -1.57
N PRO A 300 9.34 3.12 -0.40
CA PRO A 300 10.38 2.11 -0.15
C PRO A 300 10.02 0.80 -0.84
N TYR A 301 10.92 0.27 -1.64
CA TYR A 301 10.78 -0.98 -2.38
C TYR A 301 11.56 -2.09 -1.72
N ILE A 302 10.94 -3.26 -1.64
CA ILE A 302 11.61 -4.53 -1.40
C ILE A 302 11.58 -5.39 -2.67
N GLU A 303 12.44 -6.39 -2.75
CA GLU A 303 12.43 -7.37 -3.84
C GLU A 303 12.47 -8.80 -3.32
N PHE A 304 11.85 -9.72 -4.04
CA PHE A 304 11.94 -11.15 -3.75
C PHE A 304 11.74 -11.99 -5.00
N THR A 305 12.29 -13.21 -4.94
CA THR A 305 12.18 -14.22 -5.98
C THR A 305 11.66 -15.51 -5.36
N LEU A 306 10.57 -16.05 -5.91
CA LEU A 306 9.93 -17.27 -5.40
C LEU A 306 9.82 -18.33 -6.49
N ALA A 307 10.49 -19.45 -6.30
CA ALA A 307 10.23 -20.66 -7.08
C ALA A 307 8.82 -21.22 -6.78
N PRO A 308 8.26 -22.08 -7.65
CA PRO A 308 6.99 -22.76 -7.36
C PRO A 308 6.95 -23.41 -5.98
N GLY A 309 5.94 -23.07 -5.18
CA GLY A 309 5.73 -23.57 -3.82
C GLY A 309 6.39 -22.73 -2.72
N GLU A 310 7.32 -21.84 -3.03
CA GLU A 310 7.96 -20.95 -2.06
C GLU A 310 7.05 -19.81 -1.59
N GLU A 311 7.33 -19.30 -0.41
CA GLU A 311 6.57 -18.24 0.28
C GLU A 311 7.52 -17.18 0.82
N GLU A 312 7.17 -15.90 0.70
CA GLU A 312 7.83 -14.77 1.33
C GLU A 312 6.86 -14.07 2.29
N LYS A 313 7.42 -13.55 3.40
CA LYS A 313 6.67 -12.77 4.39
C LYS A 313 7.44 -11.50 4.71
N TRP A 314 6.70 -10.41 4.82
CA TRP A 314 7.25 -9.12 5.23
C TRP A 314 6.19 -8.29 5.94
N GLU A 315 6.66 -7.30 6.67
CA GLU A 315 5.79 -6.36 7.34
C GLU A 315 6.34 -4.94 7.33
N THR A 316 5.42 -3.98 7.35
CA THR A 316 5.72 -2.57 7.53
C THR A 316 4.88 -2.04 8.69
N SER A 317 5.52 -1.45 9.68
CA SER A 317 4.87 -0.80 10.82
C SER A 317 4.85 0.72 10.67
N TYR A 318 3.81 1.33 11.20
CA TYR A 318 3.54 2.76 11.19
C TYR A 318 3.23 3.24 12.60
N LEU A 319 4.24 3.79 13.28
CA LEU A 319 4.10 4.35 14.62
C LEU A 319 3.78 5.84 14.53
N LEU A 320 2.60 6.23 14.99
CA LEU A 320 2.15 7.61 15.00
C LEU A 320 2.68 8.33 16.24
N PHE A 321 3.00 9.61 16.11
CA PHE A 321 3.37 10.45 17.24
C PHE A 321 2.75 11.84 17.09
N SER A 322 2.62 12.53 18.21
CA SER A 322 2.26 13.95 18.31
C SER A 322 2.93 14.54 19.55
N ASP A 323 3.33 15.77 19.47
CA ASP A 323 3.86 16.54 20.60
C ASP A 323 2.83 16.74 21.71
#